data_35463f2ab722f9bbf1206cc38614cd11
#
_entry.id   35463f2ab722f9bbf1206cc38614cd11
#
_cell.length_a   1.000
_cell.length_b   1.000
_cell.length_c   1.000
_cell.angle_alpha   90.00
_cell.angle_beta   90.00
_cell.angle_gamma   90.00
#
_symmetry.space_group_name_H-M   'P 1'
#
loop_
_entity.id
_entity.type
_entity.pdbx_description
1 polymer ?
#
loop_
_entity_poly.entity_id
_entity_poly.type
_entity_poly.pdbx_seq_one_letter_code
_entity_poly.pdbx_strand_id
1 'polypeptide(L)'
;VSEPPLVTLRRLANGYQVSQAIHVMAELGIADLLADGPRPSDELASATRADPDALYRLMRALASVGVLREDEERRFSLTPIGEGLRSEAPNSLHGWALYVGRPYYWQAWSSLEHSVRTGENAFRHVHGTDVWDYRARHPEESAVFDGAMSALTRWSNEALLAAFDFGRFGTIVDVGGGRGTLLAALLDAYPTLRGVLFDQEHVVAGVDLGERGRVVGGSFFDDVPSDGDAYVLKAIVHDWEDAEATTILRNCRKHDATVLVIERVVGKPNEDPMTKFSDLNMLVAPGGRERTVDEFRELFAGAGLQLEGVTPTATDLCVLEAKPS
;
A
#
# COMPACT_ATOMS: atom_id res chain seq x y z
N VAL A 1 22.15 -26.86 5.53
CA VAL A 1 21.66 -27.16 6.89
C VAL A 1 20.53 -26.18 7.16
N SER A 2 19.30 -26.66 7.44
CA SER A 2 18.16 -25.80 7.80
C SER A 2 18.44 -25.11 9.15
N GLU A 3 18.03 -23.84 9.26
CA GLU A 3 18.15 -23.08 10.50
C GLU A 3 17.40 -23.78 11.66
N PRO A 4 17.97 -23.90 12.87
CA PRO A 4 17.28 -24.52 14.00
C PRO A 4 15.96 -23.80 14.34
N PRO A 5 14.87 -24.55 14.70
CA PRO A 5 13.54 -23.95 14.90
C PRO A 5 13.50 -22.78 15.91
N LEU A 6 14.23 -22.85 17.02
CA LEU A 6 14.27 -21.78 18.02
C LEU A 6 15.01 -20.52 17.52
N VAL A 7 16.01 -20.69 16.63
CA VAL A 7 16.70 -19.55 15.99
C VAL A 7 15.75 -18.87 15.01
N THR A 8 15.03 -19.63 14.21
CA THR A 8 13.97 -19.12 13.32
C THR A 8 12.90 -18.38 14.11
N LEU A 9 12.37 -18.99 15.19
CA LEU A 9 11.35 -18.35 16.04
C LEU A 9 11.84 -17.01 16.61
N ARG A 10 13.08 -16.98 17.16
CA ARG A 10 13.68 -15.75 17.68
C ARG A 10 13.83 -14.67 16.60
N ARG A 11 14.25 -15.05 15.39
CA ARG A 11 14.37 -14.14 14.25
C ARG A 11 13.01 -13.55 13.86
N LEU A 12 11.96 -14.37 13.79
CA LEU A 12 10.59 -13.92 13.51
C LEU A 12 10.08 -12.97 14.60
N ALA A 13 10.26 -13.31 15.88
CA ALA A 13 9.84 -12.46 16.99
C ALA A 13 10.58 -11.09 17.03
N ASN A 14 11.80 -11.04 16.51
CA ASN A 14 12.60 -9.81 16.43
C ASN A 14 12.44 -9.06 15.09
N GLY A 15 11.51 -9.46 14.22
CA GLY A 15 11.29 -8.82 12.91
C GLY A 15 11.06 -7.32 12.99
N TYR A 16 10.45 -6.82 14.06
CA TYR A 16 10.23 -5.41 14.32
C TYR A 16 11.52 -4.58 14.32
N GLN A 17 12.66 -5.17 14.74
CA GLN A 17 13.96 -4.47 14.75
C GLN A 17 14.43 -4.13 13.34
N VAL A 18 14.25 -5.06 12.39
CA VAL A 18 14.58 -4.83 10.98
C VAL A 18 13.68 -3.76 10.38
N SER A 19 12.37 -3.83 10.64
CA SER A 19 11.40 -2.85 10.15
C SER A 19 11.73 -1.43 10.64
N GLN A 20 12.06 -1.28 11.94
CA GLN A 20 12.44 0.02 12.50
C GLN A 20 13.80 0.52 11.97
N ALA A 21 14.77 -0.37 11.76
CA ALA A 21 16.06 0.02 11.19
C ALA A 21 15.92 0.53 9.74
N ILE A 22 15.06 -0.11 8.93
CA ILE A 22 14.75 0.34 7.57
C ILE A 22 14.04 1.69 7.60
N HIS A 23 13.07 1.88 8.50
CA HIS A 23 12.39 3.16 8.68
C HIS A 23 13.37 4.30 8.99
N VAL A 24 14.26 4.09 9.97
CA VAL A 24 15.26 5.13 10.34
C VAL A 24 16.22 5.41 9.19
N MET A 25 16.63 4.40 8.42
CA MET A 25 17.45 4.58 7.22
C MET A 25 16.73 5.46 6.18
N ALA A 26 15.42 5.26 5.99
CA ALA A 26 14.61 6.06 5.09
C ALA A 26 14.44 7.51 5.60
N GLU A 27 14.10 7.70 6.89
CA GLU A 27 13.98 9.04 7.52
C GLU A 27 15.27 9.86 7.39
N LEU A 28 16.43 9.20 7.50
CA LEU A 28 17.75 9.85 7.36
C LEU A 28 18.18 10.04 5.90
N GLY A 29 17.44 9.54 4.91
CA GLY A 29 17.79 9.64 3.49
C GLY A 29 19.10 8.94 3.11
N ILE A 30 19.50 7.90 3.84
CA ILE A 30 20.78 7.21 3.65
C ILE A 30 20.90 6.59 2.26
N ALA A 31 19.80 6.05 1.71
CA ALA A 31 19.83 5.45 0.39
C ALA A 31 20.16 6.49 -0.71
N ASP A 32 19.61 7.70 -0.61
CA ASP A 32 19.89 8.77 -1.56
C ASP A 32 21.34 9.27 -1.43
N LEU A 33 21.86 9.35 -0.20
CA LEU A 33 23.27 9.70 0.04
C LEU A 33 24.27 8.68 -0.52
N LEU A 34 23.84 7.43 -0.70
CA LEU A 34 24.64 6.32 -1.26
C LEU A 34 24.41 6.12 -2.77
N ALA A 35 23.56 6.93 -3.41
CA ALA A 35 23.21 6.77 -4.83
C ALA A 35 24.42 6.82 -5.78
N ASP A 36 25.43 7.63 -5.45
CA ASP A 36 26.62 7.84 -6.27
C ASP A 36 27.78 6.87 -5.94
N GLY A 37 27.56 5.94 -5.04
CA GLY A 37 28.53 4.90 -4.70
C GLY A 37 28.86 4.78 -3.20
N PRO A 38 29.89 3.98 -2.87
CA PRO A 38 30.25 3.69 -1.48
C PRO A 38 30.76 4.91 -0.72
N ARG A 39 30.25 5.13 0.52
CA ARG A 39 30.67 6.24 1.40
C ARG A 39 31.03 5.76 2.81
N PRO A 40 32.03 6.38 3.47
CA PRO A 40 32.34 6.14 4.86
C PRO A 40 31.17 6.48 5.79
N SER A 41 30.99 5.71 6.88
CA SER A 41 29.92 5.97 7.86
C SER A 41 30.02 7.35 8.52
N ASP A 42 31.23 7.86 8.75
CA ASP A 42 31.45 9.17 9.37
C ASP A 42 30.98 10.34 8.49
N GLU A 43 31.15 10.22 7.16
CA GLU A 43 30.62 11.19 6.21
C GLU A 43 29.08 11.18 6.21
N LEU A 44 28.46 9.99 6.26
CA LEU A 44 27.01 9.85 6.33
C LEU A 44 26.46 10.39 7.65
N ALA A 45 27.15 10.15 8.76
CA ALA A 45 26.79 10.70 10.06
C ALA A 45 26.81 12.24 10.05
N SER A 46 27.86 12.81 9.45
CA SER A 46 27.97 14.27 9.29
C SER A 46 26.83 14.84 8.41
N ALA A 47 26.51 14.19 7.29
CA ALA A 47 25.48 14.61 6.36
C ALA A 47 24.07 14.57 6.98
N THR A 48 23.80 13.56 7.82
CA THR A 48 22.51 13.33 8.48
C THR A 48 22.41 13.98 9.86
N ARG A 49 23.50 14.55 10.38
CA ARG A 49 23.61 15.06 11.76
C ARG A 49 23.33 13.98 12.81
N ALA A 50 23.65 12.74 12.49
CA ALA A 50 23.51 11.60 13.41
C ALA A 50 24.77 11.42 14.24
N ASP A 51 24.63 10.75 15.39
CA ASP A 51 25.78 10.28 16.16
C ASP A 51 26.55 9.22 15.35
N PRO A 52 27.88 9.35 15.17
CA PRO A 52 28.65 8.47 14.30
C PRO A 52 28.65 6.99 14.74
N ASP A 53 28.73 6.71 16.04
CA ASP A 53 28.70 5.34 16.56
C ASP A 53 27.32 4.70 16.40
N ALA A 54 26.26 5.45 16.72
CA ALA A 54 24.89 4.97 16.59
C ALA A 54 24.54 4.71 15.12
N LEU A 55 24.91 5.62 14.20
CA LEU A 55 24.66 5.42 12.76
C LEU A 55 25.46 4.21 12.22
N TYR A 56 26.74 4.08 12.57
CA TYR A 56 27.52 2.92 12.17
C TYR A 56 26.86 1.60 12.62
N ARG A 57 26.36 1.54 13.86
CA ARG A 57 25.65 0.36 14.38
C ARG A 57 24.37 0.06 13.62
N LEU A 58 23.59 1.08 13.26
CA LEU A 58 22.39 0.94 12.41
C LEU A 58 22.76 0.37 11.04
N MET A 59 23.74 0.96 10.36
CA MET A 59 24.13 0.58 9.01
C MET A 59 24.72 -0.83 8.96
N ARG A 60 25.54 -1.21 9.95
CA ARG A 60 26.07 -2.56 10.08
C ARG A 60 24.96 -3.59 10.30
N ALA A 61 23.92 -3.26 11.08
CA ALA A 61 22.77 -4.13 11.25
C ALA A 61 22.02 -4.32 9.92
N LEU A 62 21.81 -3.25 9.15
CA LEU A 62 21.18 -3.30 7.82
C LEU A 62 22.03 -4.06 6.79
N ALA A 63 23.36 -3.97 6.89
CA ALA A 63 24.27 -4.77 6.06
C ALA A 63 24.15 -6.27 6.38
N SER A 64 23.96 -6.64 7.65
CA SER A 64 23.80 -8.04 8.04
C SER A 64 22.53 -8.72 7.52
N VAL A 65 21.53 -7.94 7.13
CA VAL A 65 20.27 -8.43 6.52
C VAL A 65 20.19 -8.14 5.00
N GLY A 66 21.28 -7.68 4.40
CA GLY A 66 21.42 -7.55 2.95
C GLY A 66 20.81 -6.27 2.36
N VAL A 67 20.40 -5.29 3.15
CA VAL A 67 19.94 -3.97 2.66
C VAL A 67 21.14 -3.13 2.22
N LEU A 68 22.21 -3.14 3.00
CA LEU A 68 23.47 -2.48 2.68
C LEU A 68 24.60 -3.50 2.51
N ARG A 69 25.72 -3.05 2.00
CA ARG A 69 26.98 -3.76 1.97
C ARG A 69 28.06 -2.88 2.62
N GLU A 70 28.81 -3.44 3.56
CA GLU A 70 29.99 -2.84 4.17
C GLU A 70 31.26 -3.46 3.56
N ASP A 71 32.26 -2.65 3.23
CA ASP A 71 33.58 -3.10 2.78
C ASP A 71 34.62 -3.08 3.94
N GLU A 72 35.86 -3.51 3.63
CA GLU A 72 36.95 -3.60 4.62
C GLU A 72 37.40 -2.23 5.16
N GLU A 73 37.13 -1.14 4.42
CA GLU A 73 37.43 0.24 4.80
C GLU A 73 36.22 0.92 5.51
N ARG A 74 35.21 0.17 5.98
CA ARG A 74 33.99 0.69 6.61
C ARG A 74 33.21 1.66 5.75
N ARG A 75 33.24 1.49 4.42
CA ARG A 75 32.37 2.21 3.51
C ARG A 75 31.13 1.38 3.24
N PHE A 76 30.01 2.04 3.15
CA PHE A 76 28.72 1.41 2.87
C PHE A 76 28.26 1.74 1.45
N SER A 77 27.64 0.75 0.83
CA SER A 77 26.98 0.87 -0.47
C SER A 77 25.60 0.21 -0.45
N LEU A 78 24.74 0.59 -1.39
CA LEU A 78 23.46 -0.06 -1.59
C LEU A 78 23.66 -1.46 -2.18
N THR A 79 22.81 -2.39 -1.77
CA THR A 79 22.56 -3.64 -2.49
C THR A 79 21.35 -3.45 -3.42
N PRO A 80 20.99 -4.40 -4.30
CA PRO A 80 19.76 -4.36 -5.06
C PRO A 80 18.50 -4.18 -4.18
N ILE A 81 18.50 -4.67 -2.93
CA ILE A 81 17.41 -4.44 -1.96
C ILE A 81 17.44 -2.98 -1.50
N GLY A 82 18.60 -2.46 -1.14
CA GLY A 82 18.78 -1.09 -0.68
C GLY A 82 18.44 -0.03 -1.73
N GLU A 83 18.65 -0.33 -3.03
CA GLU A 83 18.26 0.54 -4.15
C GLU A 83 16.74 0.86 -4.11
N GLY A 84 15.92 -0.10 -3.65
CA GLY A 84 14.48 0.10 -3.47
C GLY A 84 14.10 1.13 -2.39
N LEU A 85 15.06 1.65 -1.62
CA LEU A 85 14.83 2.70 -0.62
C LEU A 85 15.26 4.10 -1.09
N ARG A 86 15.77 4.26 -2.32
CA ARG A 86 16.05 5.57 -2.89
C ARG A 86 14.75 6.28 -3.24
N SER A 87 14.61 7.55 -2.84
CA SER A 87 13.38 8.32 -3.02
C SER A 87 12.95 8.45 -4.47
N GLU A 88 13.92 8.63 -5.38
CA GLU A 88 13.71 8.84 -6.81
C GLU A 88 13.81 7.56 -7.67
N ALA A 89 13.97 6.37 -7.05
CA ALA A 89 13.99 5.13 -7.82
C ALA A 89 12.61 4.81 -8.43
N PRO A 90 12.52 4.29 -9.66
CA PRO A 90 11.24 4.06 -10.35
C PRO A 90 10.23 3.23 -9.55
N ASN A 91 10.71 2.18 -8.87
CA ASN A 91 9.88 1.27 -8.06
C ASN A 91 10.26 1.37 -6.59
N SER A 92 10.47 2.58 -6.09
CA SER A 92 10.89 2.83 -4.71
C SER A 92 9.80 2.47 -3.69
N LEU A 93 10.21 1.79 -2.62
CA LEU A 93 9.43 1.57 -1.42
C LEU A 93 9.82 2.53 -0.27
N HIS A 94 10.53 3.63 -0.57
CA HIS A 94 10.91 4.66 0.41
C HIS A 94 9.69 5.17 1.19
N GLY A 95 8.62 5.56 0.48
CA GLY A 95 7.39 6.02 1.12
C GLY A 95 6.76 4.96 2.05
N TRP A 96 6.78 3.69 1.65
CA TRP A 96 6.32 2.60 2.51
C TRP A 96 7.21 2.44 3.75
N ALA A 97 8.54 2.52 3.60
CA ALA A 97 9.48 2.45 4.72
C ALA A 97 9.28 3.60 5.72
N LEU A 98 8.97 4.82 5.24
CA LEU A 98 8.60 5.95 6.09
C LEU A 98 7.31 5.66 6.87
N TYR A 99 6.29 5.13 6.22
CA TYR A 99 4.97 4.92 6.82
C TYR A 99 4.98 3.84 7.91
N VAL A 100 5.57 2.66 7.65
CA VAL A 100 5.48 1.52 8.57
C VAL A 100 6.17 1.75 9.92
N GLY A 101 7.06 2.73 10.02
CA GLY A 101 7.74 3.09 11.26
C GLY A 101 7.07 4.20 12.07
N ARG A 102 5.97 4.80 11.56
CA ARG A 102 5.31 5.93 12.25
C ARG A 102 4.79 5.54 13.65
N PRO A 103 5.02 6.36 14.68
CA PRO A 103 4.66 6.03 16.07
C PRO A 103 3.18 5.72 16.25
N TYR A 104 2.26 6.46 15.61
CA TYR A 104 0.83 6.25 15.74
C TYR A 104 0.39 4.88 15.22
N TYR A 105 1.02 4.42 14.14
CA TYR A 105 0.77 3.10 13.55
C TYR A 105 1.31 1.97 14.43
N TRP A 106 2.52 2.14 14.99
CA TRP A 106 3.13 1.18 15.91
C TRP A 106 2.35 1.03 17.21
N GLN A 107 1.77 2.10 17.74
CA GLN A 107 0.92 2.06 18.93
C GLN A 107 -0.31 1.16 18.70
N ALA A 108 -0.94 1.24 17.53
CA ALA A 108 -2.04 0.34 17.18
C ALA A 108 -1.59 -1.13 17.13
N TRP A 109 -0.46 -1.43 16.47
CA TRP A 109 0.11 -2.77 16.41
C TRP A 109 0.49 -3.33 17.79
N SER A 110 0.96 -2.50 18.72
CA SER A 110 1.25 -2.92 20.08
C SER A 110 0.01 -3.38 20.86
N SER A 111 -1.19 -3.04 20.37
CA SER A 111 -2.47 -3.41 20.94
C SER A 111 -3.19 -4.53 20.17
N LEU A 112 -2.49 -5.29 19.33
CA LEU A 112 -3.04 -6.42 18.59
C LEU A 112 -3.77 -7.44 19.50
N GLU A 113 -3.26 -7.67 20.73
CA GLU A 113 -3.92 -8.57 21.70
C GLU A 113 -5.36 -8.13 22.01
N HIS A 114 -5.61 -6.80 22.09
CA HIS A 114 -6.97 -6.28 22.27
C HIS A 114 -7.87 -6.73 21.12
N SER A 115 -7.45 -6.51 19.87
CA SER A 115 -8.24 -6.91 18.70
C SER A 115 -8.50 -8.42 18.65
N VAL A 116 -7.49 -9.24 18.95
CA VAL A 116 -7.63 -10.71 18.94
C VAL A 116 -8.61 -11.19 20.03
N ARG A 117 -8.66 -10.52 21.19
CA ARG A 117 -9.56 -10.90 22.28
C ARG A 117 -11.00 -10.39 22.11
N THR A 118 -11.17 -9.25 21.48
CA THR A 118 -12.47 -8.55 21.47
C THR A 118 -13.13 -8.50 20.08
N GLY A 119 -12.35 -8.66 19.00
CA GLY A 119 -12.75 -8.36 17.64
C GLY A 119 -12.79 -6.86 17.31
N GLU A 120 -12.50 -5.99 18.28
CA GLU A 120 -12.49 -4.53 18.07
C GLU A 120 -11.19 -4.06 17.43
N ASN A 121 -11.27 -2.97 16.69
CA ASN A 121 -10.13 -2.37 16.00
C ASN A 121 -9.15 -1.76 17.01
N ALA A 122 -7.87 -2.19 16.95
CA ALA A 122 -6.82 -1.72 17.87
C ALA A 122 -6.52 -0.23 17.72
N PHE A 123 -6.60 0.32 16.51
CA PHE A 123 -6.38 1.73 16.27
C PHE A 123 -7.41 2.59 17.00
N ARG A 124 -8.70 2.25 16.88
CA ARG A 124 -9.79 2.92 17.64
C ARG A 124 -9.60 2.81 19.13
N HIS A 125 -9.20 1.63 19.61
CA HIS A 125 -8.93 1.42 21.03
C HIS A 125 -7.84 2.36 21.56
N VAL A 126 -6.74 2.53 20.81
CA VAL A 126 -5.59 3.34 21.24
C VAL A 126 -5.83 4.84 21.06
N HIS A 127 -6.41 5.24 19.92
CA HIS A 127 -6.48 6.65 19.52
C HIS A 127 -7.88 7.28 19.73
N GLY A 128 -8.90 6.49 20.08
CA GLY A 128 -10.28 6.96 20.30
C GLY A 128 -11.00 7.43 19.03
N THR A 129 -10.44 7.17 17.85
CA THR A 129 -10.99 7.53 16.54
C THR A 129 -10.52 6.51 15.50
N ASP A 130 -11.16 6.44 14.33
CA ASP A 130 -10.65 5.62 13.24
C ASP A 130 -9.43 6.27 12.58
N VAL A 131 -8.75 5.46 11.73
CA VAL A 131 -7.49 5.87 11.11
C VAL A 131 -7.68 6.99 10.06
N TRP A 132 -8.85 7.07 9.43
CA TRP A 132 -9.16 8.06 8.41
C TRP A 132 -9.37 9.43 9.04
N ASP A 133 -10.21 9.49 10.08
CA ASP A 133 -10.43 10.69 10.89
C ASP A 133 -9.14 11.16 11.60
N TYR A 134 -8.29 10.22 12.03
CA TYR A 134 -7.00 10.56 12.62
C TYR A 134 -6.13 11.29 11.59
N ARG A 135 -5.96 10.73 10.39
CA ARG A 135 -5.17 11.33 9.30
C ARG A 135 -5.74 12.67 8.84
N ALA A 136 -7.06 12.80 8.75
CA ALA A 136 -7.70 14.08 8.40
C ALA A 136 -7.35 15.21 9.39
N ARG A 137 -7.07 14.89 10.66
CA ARG A 137 -6.64 15.84 11.70
C ARG A 137 -5.13 16.00 11.81
N HIS A 138 -4.34 15.16 11.14
CA HIS A 138 -2.87 15.15 11.16
C HIS A 138 -2.35 15.16 9.72
N PRO A 139 -2.30 16.33 9.05
CA PRO A 139 -1.94 16.41 7.61
C PRO A 139 -0.56 15.85 7.26
N GLU A 140 0.40 15.92 8.18
CA GLU A 140 1.73 15.33 8.01
C GLU A 140 1.69 13.79 7.95
N GLU A 141 0.84 13.15 8.76
CA GLU A 141 0.66 11.70 8.72
C GLU A 141 -0.14 11.25 7.50
N SER A 142 -1.11 12.06 7.08
CA SER A 142 -1.83 11.87 5.81
C SER A 142 -0.87 11.89 4.63
N ALA A 143 0.01 12.88 4.56
CA ALA A 143 0.99 13.01 3.47
C ALA A 143 1.97 11.82 3.41
N VAL A 144 2.42 11.32 4.57
CA VAL A 144 3.28 10.11 4.63
C VAL A 144 2.50 8.88 4.14
N PHE A 145 1.25 8.72 4.54
CA PHE A 145 0.39 7.63 4.08
C PHE A 145 0.13 7.70 2.58
N ASP A 146 -0.24 8.86 2.03
CA ASP A 146 -0.47 9.06 0.60
C ASP A 146 0.80 8.74 -0.21
N GLY A 147 1.96 9.14 0.29
CA GLY A 147 3.26 8.80 -0.29
C GLY A 147 3.53 7.29 -0.30
N ALA A 148 3.19 6.60 0.79
CA ALA A 148 3.33 5.14 0.91
C ALA A 148 2.40 4.40 -0.07
N MET A 149 1.13 4.79 -0.16
CA MET A 149 0.16 4.19 -1.08
C MET A 149 0.55 4.45 -2.54
N SER A 150 1.04 5.64 -2.85
CA SER A 150 1.57 5.97 -4.18
C SER A 150 2.79 5.12 -4.53
N ALA A 151 3.70 4.86 -3.58
CA ALA A 151 4.87 4.00 -3.79
C ALA A 151 4.46 2.55 -4.08
N LEU A 152 3.56 1.97 -3.28
CA LEU A 152 3.02 0.63 -3.50
C LEU A 152 2.29 0.52 -4.85
N THR A 153 1.56 1.57 -5.23
CA THR A 153 0.84 1.61 -6.52
C THR A 153 1.83 1.64 -7.68
N ARG A 154 2.86 2.48 -7.64
CA ARG A 154 3.92 2.50 -8.68
C ARG A 154 4.59 1.14 -8.82
N TRP A 155 4.95 0.51 -7.71
CA TRP A 155 5.56 -0.82 -7.70
C TRP A 155 4.67 -1.88 -8.36
N SER A 156 3.34 -1.83 -8.18
CA SER A 156 2.40 -2.82 -8.73
C SER A 156 1.89 -2.50 -10.15
N ASN A 157 2.04 -1.27 -10.65
CA ASN A 157 1.44 -0.85 -11.92
C ASN A 157 1.89 -1.68 -13.13
N GLU A 158 3.20 -1.98 -13.26
CA GLU A 158 3.71 -2.78 -14.37
C GLU A 158 3.06 -4.17 -14.41
N ALA A 159 2.97 -4.82 -13.24
CA ALA A 159 2.34 -6.13 -13.12
C ALA A 159 0.84 -6.11 -13.43
N LEU A 160 0.13 -5.04 -13.03
CA LEU A 160 -1.29 -4.83 -13.33
C LEU A 160 -1.50 -4.64 -14.83
N LEU A 161 -0.74 -3.76 -15.47
CA LEU A 161 -0.82 -3.49 -16.91
C LEU A 161 -0.46 -4.71 -17.77
N ALA A 162 0.48 -5.54 -17.29
CA ALA A 162 0.83 -6.77 -17.98
C ALA A 162 -0.24 -7.88 -17.83
N ALA A 163 -0.97 -7.88 -16.72
CA ALA A 163 -1.95 -8.94 -16.41
C ALA A 163 -3.34 -8.68 -16.98
N PHE A 164 -3.75 -7.42 -17.15
CA PHE A 164 -5.13 -7.07 -17.49
C PHE A 164 -5.19 -5.95 -18.52
N ASP A 165 -6.04 -6.12 -19.55
CA ASP A 165 -6.25 -5.14 -20.60
C ASP A 165 -7.29 -4.09 -20.19
N PHE A 166 -6.81 -2.94 -19.69
CA PHE A 166 -7.65 -1.78 -19.39
C PHE A 166 -8.03 -0.97 -20.63
N GLY A 167 -7.34 -1.17 -21.76
CA GLY A 167 -7.60 -0.45 -23.01
C GLY A 167 -8.92 -0.80 -23.70
N ARG A 168 -9.61 -1.83 -23.23
CA ARG A 168 -10.94 -2.20 -23.70
C ARG A 168 -12.06 -1.26 -23.22
N PHE A 169 -11.76 -0.37 -22.26
CA PHE A 169 -12.69 0.64 -21.75
C PHE A 169 -12.45 2.00 -22.38
N GLY A 170 -13.51 2.78 -22.57
CA GLY A 170 -13.42 4.15 -23.07
C GLY A 170 -13.14 5.15 -21.93
N THR A 171 -13.82 4.96 -20.79
CA THR A 171 -13.66 5.80 -19.59
C THR A 171 -13.57 4.94 -18.33
N ILE A 172 -12.53 5.14 -17.55
CA ILE A 172 -12.35 4.50 -16.22
C ILE A 172 -12.56 5.55 -15.14
N VAL A 173 -13.36 5.19 -14.13
CA VAL A 173 -13.46 5.92 -12.85
C VAL A 173 -12.60 5.20 -11.81
N ASP A 174 -11.56 5.85 -11.32
CA ASP A 174 -10.68 5.35 -10.26
C ASP A 174 -11.24 5.83 -8.91
N VAL A 175 -11.95 4.94 -8.23
CA VAL A 175 -12.72 5.23 -7.01
C VAL A 175 -11.84 4.99 -5.79
N GLY A 176 -11.63 6.03 -4.99
CA GLY A 176 -10.62 6.01 -3.93
C GLY A 176 -9.21 6.02 -4.50
N GLY A 177 -9.01 6.66 -5.66
CA GLY A 177 -7.76 6.60 -6.41
C GLY A 177 -6.60 7.41 -5.81
N GLY A 178 -6.79 8.03 -4.64
CA GLY A 178 -5.77 8.79 -3.93
C GLY A 178 -5.24 9.95 -4.77
N ARG A 179 -3.92 9.96 -4.98
CA ARG A 179 -3.23 10.97 -5.81
C ARG A 179 -3.24 10.66 -7.31
N GLY A 180 -4.04 9.68 -7.76
CA GLY A 180 -4.21 9.33 -9.16
C GLY A 180 -3.05 8.54 -9.78
N THR A 181 -2.20 7.90 -8.98
CA THR A 181 -0.99 7.20 -9.45
C THR A 181 -1.33 6.04 -10.41
N LEU A 182 -2.40 5.28 -10.13
CA LEU A 182 -2.86 4.22 -11.03
C LEU A 182 -3.45 4.83 -12.29
N LEU A 183 -4.36 5.78 -12.14
CA LEU A 183 -5.04 6.38 -13.28
C LEU A 183 -4.09 7.07 -14.25
N ALA A 184 -3.06 7.77 -13.75
CA ALA A 184 -2.01 8.36 -14.58
C ALA A 184 -1.29 7.28 -15.41
N ALA A 185 -0.89 6.16 -14.79
CA ALA A 185 -0.24 5.06 -15.50
C ALA A 185 -1.16 4.41 -16.56
N LEU A 186 -2.46 4.29 -16.28
CA LEU A 186 -3.44 3.81 -17.26
C LEU A 186 -3.59 4.77 -18.44
N LEU A 187 -3.67 6.08 -18.19
CA LEU A 187 -3.75 7.10 -19.22
C LEU A 187 -2.50 7.14 -20.10
N ASP A 188 -1.31 6.91 -19.53
CA ASP A 188 -0.06 6.85 -20.27
C ASP A 188 0.01 5.58 -21.15
N ALA A 189 -0.40 4.43 -20.61
CA ALA A 189 -0.37 3.16 -21.33
C ALA A 189 -1.43 3.07 -22.46
N TYR A 190 -2.58 3.72 -22.31
CA TYR A 190 -3.71 3.63 -23.23
C TYR A 190 -4.11 5.02 -23.76
N PRO A 191 -3.60 5.43 -24.95
CA PRO A 191 -3.80 6.80 -25.48
C PRO A 191 -5.26 7.21 -25.74
N THR A 192 -6.16 6.25 -25.95
CA THR A 192 -7.59 6.51 -26.19
C THR A 192 -8.43 6.54 -24.91
N LEU A 193 -7.87 6.08 -23.78
CA LEU A 193 -8.56 6.02 -22.51
C LEU A 193 -8.79 7.43 -21.95
N ARG A 194 -9.96 7.63 -21.36
CA ARG A 194 -10.29 8.77 -20.49
C ARG A 194 -10.37 8.30 -19.06
N GLY A 195 -10.09 9.19 -18.11
CA GLY A 195 -10.07 8.86 -16.71
C GLY A 195 -10.82 9.86 -15.85
N VAL A 196 -11.46 9.37 -14.79
CA VAL A 196 -12.01 10.18 -13.71
C VAL A 196 -11.39 9.71 -12.41
N LEU A 197 -10.61 10.56 -11.77
CA LEU A 197 -10.12 10.34 -10.41
C LEU A 197 -11.19 10.78 -9.44
N PHE A 198 -11.58 9.89 -8.52
CA PHE A 198 -12.56 10.19 -7.50
C PHE A 198 -12.04 9.79 -6.12
N ASP A 199 -11.92 10.77 -5.22
CA ASP A 199 -11.52 10.58 -3.83
C ASP A 199 -12.00 11.79 -2.99
N GLN A 200 -11.73 11.80 -1.70
CA GLN A 200 -12.07 12.92 -0.82
C GLN A 200 -11.46 14.22 -1.34
N GLU A 201 -12.19 15.33 -1.21
CA GLU A 201 -11.79 16.65 -1.76
C GLU A 201 -10.36 17.05 -1.38
N HIS A 202 -9.97 16.84 -0.12
CA HIS A 202 -8.64 17.21 0.36
C HIS A 202 -7.53 16.30 -0.21
N VAL A 203 -7.85 15.03 -0.57
CA VAL A 203 -6.90 14.08 -1.16
C VAL A 203 -6.61 14.44 -2.60
N VAL A 204 -7.64 14.74 -3.38
CA VAL A 204 -7.49 15.06 -4.81
C VAL A 204 -7.10 16.51 -5.09
N ALA A 205 -7.05 17.36 -4.07
CA ALA A 205 -6.70 18.78 -4.22
C ALA A 205 -5.35 18.96 -4.92
N GLY A 206 -5.36 19.71 -6.04
CA GLY A 206 -4.17 20.01 -6.82
C GLY A 206 -3.63 18.87 -7.69
N VAL A 207 -4.36 17.77 -7.84
CA VAL A 207 -4.02 16.71 -8.80
C VAL A 207 -4.36 17.18 -10.21
N ASP A 208 -3.40 17.02 -11.14
CA ASP A 208 -3.58 17.28 -12.58
C ASP A 208 -3.25 15.99 -13.35
N LEU A 209 -4.19 15.53 -14.15
CA LEU A 209 -4.10 14.33 -14.99
C LEU A 209 -4.11 14.67 -16.50
N GLY A 210 -3.93 15.94 -16.83
CA GLY A 210 -3.95 16.45 -18.22
C GLY A 210 -5.33 16.39 -18.87
N GLU A 211 -5.38 16.59 -20.20
CA GLU A 211 -6.63 16.77 -20.95
C GLU A 211 -7.55 15.54 -20.96
N ARG A 212 -7.02 14.34 -20.71
CA ARG A 212 -7.79 13.09 -20.71
C ARG A 212 -8.26 12.68 -19.32
N GLY A 213 -7.79 13.39 -18.27
CA GLY A 213 -8.15 13.13 -16.89
C GLY A 213 -9.08 14.19 -16.33
N ARG A 214 -10.05 13.79 -15.53
CA ARG A 214 -10.93 14.65 -14.75
C ARG A 214 -10.80 14.27 -13.27
N VAL A 215 -10.78 15.26 -12.39
CA VAL A 215 -10.69 15.07 -10.94
C VAL A 215 -12.01 15.49 -10.29
N VAL A 216 -12.54 14.66 -9.41
CA VAL A 216 -13.80 14.88 -8.70
C VAL A 216 -13.60 14.56 -7.23
N GLY A 217 -13.93 15.49 -6.35
CA GLY A 217 -13.95 15.27 -4.90
C GLY A 217 -15.33 14.78 -4.44
N GLY A 218 -15.34 13.87 -3.45
CA GLY A 218 -16.58 13.36 -2.88
C GLY A 218 -16.38 12.14 -1.97
N SER A 219 -17.49 11.52 -1.58
CA SER A 219 -17.49 10.29 -0.77
C SER A 219 -18.13 9.15 -1.55
N PHE A 220 -17.42 8.03 -1.68
CA PHE A 220 -17.95 6.82 -2.33
C PHE A 220 -19.08 6.16 -1.53
N PHE A 221 -19.32 6.58 -0.29
CA PHE A 221 -20.49 6.17 0.48
C PHE A 221 -21.76 6.88 0.05
N ASP A 222 -21.64 8.11 -0.45
CA ASP A 222 -22.78 8.88 -0.91
C ASP A 222 -23.12 8.54 -2.37
N ASP A 223 -22.19 8.79 -3.28
CA ASP A 223 -22.31 8.48 -4.70
C ASP A 223 -20.94 8.52 -5.40
N VAL A 224 -20.86 8.01 -6.63
CA VAL A 224 -19.68 8.09 -7.49
C VAL A 224 -20.04 8.67 -8.86
N PRO A 225 -19.08 9.28 -9.61
CA PRO A 225 -19.33 9.75 -10.97
C PRO A 225 -19.98 8.68 -11.86
N SER A 226 -20.96 9.04 -12.69
CA SER A 226 -21.80 8.10 -13.43
C SER A 226 -21.39 7.86 -14.88
N ASP A 227 -20.27 8.43 -15.32
CA ASP A 227 -19.83 8.48 -16.72
C ASP A 227 -18.72 7.47 -17.07
N GLY A 228 -18.51 6.44 -16.24
CA GLY A 228 -17.51 5.39 -16.47
C GLY A 228 -18.08 4.15 -17.16
N ASP A 229 -17.27 3.57 -18.05
CA ASP A 229 -17.49 2.21 -18.57
C ASP A 229 -16.98 1.16 -17.61
N ALA A 230 -15.99 1.54 -16.80
CA ALA A 230 -15.46 0.72 -15.70
C ALA A 230 -15.18 1.57 -14.46
N TYR A 231 -15.41 0.96 -13.29
CA TYR A 231 -15.09 1.49 -11.96
C TYR A 231 -13.99 0.66 -11.34
N VAL A 232 -12.85 1.27 -11.07
CA VAL A 232 -11.69 0.62 -10.45
C VAL A 232 -11.63 0.99 -8.99
N LEU A 233 -11.51 -0.01 -8.11
CA LEU A 233 -11.28 0.13 -6.68
C LEU A 233 -10.01 -0.65 -6.34
N LYS A 234 -8.90 0.05 -6.17
CA LYS A 234 -7.62 -0.59 -5.84
C LYS A 234 -7.24 -0.35 -4.38
N ALA A 235 -7.15 -1.43 -3.61
CA ALA A 235 -6.89 -1.38 -2.17
C ALA A 235 -7.89 -0.48 -1.42
N ILE A 236 -9.17 -0.64 -1.70
CA ILE A 236 -10.27 0.11 -1.10
C ILE A 236 -11.23 -0.80 -0.34
N VAL A 237 -11.69 -1.89 -0.99
CA VAL A 237 -12.74 -2.76 -0.44
C VAL A 237 -12.26 -3.46 0.84
N HIS A 238 -11.00 -3.77 0.93
CA HIS A 238 -10.40 -4.41 2.10
C HIS A 238 -10.35 -3.52 3.36
N ASP A 239 -10.45 -2.22 3.22
CA ASP A 239 -10.45 -1.28 4.36
C ASP A 239 -11.77 -1.28 5.13
N TRP A 240 -12.81 -1.95 4.61
CA TRP A 240 -14.19 -1.86 5.09
C TRP A 240 -14.78 -3.22 5.43
N GLU A 241 -15.65 -3.24 6.44
CA GLU A 241 -16.49 -4.39 6.74
C GLU A 241 -17.52 -4.63 5.62
N ASP A 242 -18.12 -5.82 5.58
CA ASP A 242 -18.96 -6.26 4.46
C ASP A 242 -20.14 -5.33 4.15
N ALA A 243 -20.73 -4.70 5.16
CA ALA A 243 -21.85 -3.76 4.98
C ALA A 243 -21.44 -2.48 4.25
N GLU A 244 -20.33 -1.90 4.66
CA GLU A 244 -19.75 -0.70 4.05
C GLU A 244 -19.20 -1.02 2.67
N ALA A 245 -18.43 -2.09 2.53
CA ALA A 245 -17.89 -2.56 1.25
C ALA A 245 -19.03 -2.82 0.22
N THR A 246 -20.12 -3.45 0.65
CA THR A 246 -21.31 -3.65 -0.19
C THR A 246 -21.93 -2.32 -0.63
N THR A 247 -21.96 -1.32 0.25
CA THR A 247 -22.48 0.01 -0.08
C THR A 247 -21.62 0.70 -1.15
N ILE A 248 -20.31 0.66 -1.00
CA ILE A 248 -19.36 1.22 -1.98
C ILE A 248 -19.54 0.54 -3.34
N LEU A 249 -19.55 -0.81 -3.37
CA LEU A 249 -19.73 -1.57 -4.60
C LEU A 249 -21.08 -1.31 -5.28
N ARG A 250 -22.14 -1.13 -4.47
CA ARG A 250 -23.47 -0.79 -4.98
C ARG A 250 -23.50 0.61 -5.62
N ASN A 251 -22.77 1.57 -5.05
CA ASN A 251 -22.62 2.90 -5.64
C ASN A 251 -21.81 2.87 -6.94
N CYS A 252 -20.86 1.95 -7.08
CA CYS A 252 -20.10 1.72 -8.31
C CYS A 252 -20.90 0.94 -9.38
N ARG A 253 -21.99 0.28 -9.01
CA ARG A 253 -22.87 -0.43 -9.95
C ARG A 253 -23.73 0.56 -10.73
N LYS A 254 -23.16 1.22 -11.73
CA LYS A 254 -23.84 2.18 -12.60
C LYS A 254 -24.11 1.54 -13.96
N HIS A 255 -25.36 1.54 -14.38
CA HIS A 255 -25.79 0.98 -15.68
C HIS A 255 -25.19 -0.42 -15.92
N ASP A 256 -24.57 -0.64 -17.08
CA ASP A 256 -23.90 -1.89 -17.46
C ASP A 256 -22.37 -1.83 -17.26
N ALA A 257 -21.88 -0.88 -16.45
CA ALA A 257 -20.45 -0.68 -16.24
C ALA A 257 -19.82 -1.88 -15.52
N THR A 258 -18.58 -2.19 -15.88
CA THR A 258 -17.77 -3.20 -15.21
C THR A 258 -17.20 -2.64 -13.89
N VAL A 259 -17.22 -3.41 -12.81
CA VAL A 259 -16.54 -3.09 -11.57
C VAL A 259 -15.28 -3.95 -11.47
N LEU A 260 -14.14 -3.30 -11.30
CA LEU A 260 -12.82 -3.91 -11.16
C LEU A 260 -12.31 -3.66 -9.75
N VAL A 261 -12.29 -4.70 -8.93
CA VAL A 261 -11.68 -4.66 -7.61
C VAL A 261 -10.26 -5.21 -7.72
N ILE A 262 -9.26 -4.40 -7.34
CA ILE A 262 -7.84 -4.78 -7.39
C ILE A 262 -7.34 -4.94 -5.97
N GLU A 263 -7.29 -6.18 -5.51
CA GLU A 263 -7.06 -6.54 -4.12
C GLU A 263 -6.18 -7.77 -3.97
N ARG A 264 -5.68 -7.99 -2.76
CA ARG A 264 -5.19 -9.29 -2.34
C ARG A 264 -6.35 -10.27 -2.22
N VAL A 265 -6.06 -11.53 -2.52
CA VAL A 265 -7.03 -12.62 -2.33
C VAL A 265 -6.43 -13.65 -1.39
N VAL A 266 -7.11 -13.91 -0.28
CA VAL A 266 -6.64 -14.88 0.71
C VAL A 266 -6.56 -16.27 0.09
N GLY A 267 -5.34 -16.80 0.00
CA GLY A 267 -5.03 -18.09 -0.55
C GLY A 267 -5.20 -19.25 0.45
N LYS A 268 -4.68 -20.42 0.07
CA LYS A 268 -4.78 -21.65 0.86
C LYS A 268 -4.12 -21.53 2.25
N PRO A 269 -4.54 -22.38 3.22
CA PRO A 269 -3.86 -22.48 4.51
C PRO A 269 -2.35 -22.73 4.35
N ASN A 270 -1.55 -22.07 5.20
CA ASN A 270 -0.08 -22.18 5.27
C ASN A 270 0.69 -21.62 4.06
N GLU A 271 0.02 -20.99 3.13
CA GLU A 271 0.61 -20.28 1.98
C GLU A 271 0.40 -18.77 2.13
N ASP A 272 1.14 -17.97 1.34
CA ASP A 272 0.98 -16.53 1.20
C ASP A 272 0.92 -15.76 2.55
N PRO A 273 2.05 -15.64 3.24
CA PRO A 273 2.10 -14.90 4.51
C PRO A 273 1.82 -13.40 4.32
N MET A 274 2.13 -12.81 3.15
CA MET A 274 1.92 -11.39 2.90
C MET A 274 0.44 -11.01 3.01
N THR A 275 -0.45 -11.70 2.31
CA THR A 275 -1.90 -11.44 2.38
C THR A 275 -2.46 -11.68 3.78
N LYS A 276 -2.03 -12.74 4.47
CA LYS A 276 -2.52 -13.06 5.81
C LYS A 276 -2.05 -12.07 6.88
N PHE A 277 -0.85 -11.50 6.75
CA PHE A 277 -0.41 -10.40 7.61
C PHE A 277 -1.05 -9.06 7.21
N SER A 278 -1.41 -8.87 5.93
CA SER A 278 -2.24 -7.76 5.50
C SER A 278 -3.63 -7.82 6.14
N ASP A 279 -4.23 -9.01 6.22
CA ASP A 279 -5.51 -9.21 6.89
C ASP A 279 -5.46 -8.83 8.38
N LEU A 280 -4.39 -9.25 9.09
CA LEU A 280 -4.17 -8.76 10.46
C LEU A 280 -3.99 -7.24 10.54
N ASN A 281 -3.38 -6.63 9.52
CA ASN A 281 -3.25 -5.18 9.46
C ASN A 281 -4.61 -4.50 9.27
N MET A 282 -5.51 -5.08 8.47
CA MET A 282 -6.88 -4.57 8.35
C MET A 282 -7.59 -4.58 9.70
N LEU A 283 -7.49 -5.67 10.46
CA LEU A 283 -8.05 -5.75 11.81
C LEU A 283 -7.46 -4.69 12.76
N VAL A 284 -6.14 -4.43 12.68
CA VAL A 284 -5.42 -3.52 13.58
C VAL A 284 -5.72 -2.05 13.27
N ALA A 285 -5.69 -1.64 12.00
CA ALA A 285 -5.67 -0.22 11.63
C ALA A 285 -6.92 0.25 10.86
N PRO A 286 -7.21 -0.15 9.59
CA PRO A 286 -8.39 0.36 8.89
C PRO A 286 -9.72 -0.13 9.49
N GLY A 287 -9.82 -1.40 9.82
CA GLY A 287 -11.03 -2.02 10.40
C GLY A 287 -11.80 -2.94 9.45
N GLY A 288 -11.24 -3.23 8.28
CA GLY A 288 -11.81 -4.18 7.32
C GLY A 288 -11.11 -5.54 7.34
N ARG A 289 -11.03 -6.19 6.18
CA ARG A 289 -10.42 -7.53 6.03
C ARG A 289 -9.99 -7.84 4.60
N GLU A 290 -8.98 -8.69 4.45
CA GLU A 290 -8.71 -9.36 3.19
C GLU A 290 -9.70 -10.53 3.02
N ARG A 291 -10.06 -10.84 1.77
CA ARG A 291 -11.11 -11.83 1.47
C ARG A 291 -10.62 -12.94 0.56
N THR A 292 -11.20 -14.12 0.71
CA THR A 292 -11.09 -15.22 -0.26
C THR A 292 -11.93 -14.93 -1.52
N VAL A 293 -11.72 -15.68 -2.60
CA VAL A 293 -12.56 -15.57 -3.81
C VAL A 293 -14.04 -15.81 -3.51
N ASP A 294 -14.34 -16.73 -2.60
CA ASP A 294 -15.74 -17.04 -2.25
C ASP A 294 -16.39 -15.92 -1.48
N GLU A 295 -15.68 -15.30 -0.53
CA GLU A 295 -16.15 -14.12 0.20
C GLU A 295 -16.32 -12.90 -0.74
N PHE A 296 -15.43 -12.68 -1.71
CA PHE A 296 -15.64 -11.66 -2.74
C PHE A 296 -16.88 -11.95 -3.58
N ARG A 297 -17.14 -13.22 -3.93
CA ARG A 297 -18.35 -13.61 -4.68
C ARG A 297 -19.62 -13.28 -3.91
N GLU A 298 -19.65 -13.57 -2.60
CA GLU A 298 -20.77 -13.22 -1.72
C GLU A 298 -20.94 -11.70 -1.59
N LEU A 299 -19.84 -10.96 -1.41
CA LEU A 299 -19.84 -9.51 -1.34
C LEU A 299 -20.39 -8.86 -2.60
N PHE A 300 -19.92 -9.29 -3.79
CA PHE A 300 -20.43 -8.81 -5.07
C PHE A 300 -21.92 -9.12 -5.25
N ALA A 301 -22.35 -10.34 -4.91
CA ALA A 301 -23.77 -10.71 -4.97
C ALA A 301 -24.64 -9.81 -4.07
N GLY A 302 -24.17 -9.48 -2.85
CA GLY A 302 -24.82 -8.53 -1.95
C GLY A 302 -24.96 -7.12 -2.53
N ALA A 303 -24.06 -6.71 -3.42
CA ALA A 303 -24.11 -5.45 -4.14
C ALA A 303 -24.94 -5.53 -5.46
N GLY A 304 -25.43 -6.71 -5.85
CA GLY A 304 -26.13 -6.94 -7.13
C GLY A 304 -25.15 -7.01 -8.31
N LEU A 305 -23.93 -7.50 -8.03
CA LEU A 305 -22.89 -7.76 -9.02
C LEU A 305 -22.62 -9.25 -9.09
N GLN A 306 -22.14 -9.73 -10.23
CA GLN A 306 -21.69 -11.09 -10.43
C GLN A 306 -20.20 -11.09 -10.73
N LEU A 307 -19.41 -11.89 -10.00
CA LEU A 307 -17.98 -12.09 -10.25
C LEU A 307 -17.81 -12.89 -11.56
N GLU A 308 -17.21 -12.28 -12.57
CA GLU A 308 -16.95 -12.87 -13.89
C GLU A 308 -15.58 -13.54 -13.96
N GLY A 309 -14.58 -12.98 -13.30
CA GLY A 309 -13.23 -13.50 -13.36
C GLY A 309 -12.30 -12.96 -12.28
N VAL A 310 -11.23 -13.72 -12.03
CA VAL A 310 -10.12 -13.33 -11.15
C VAL A 310 -8.83 -13.50 -11.93
N THR A 311 -8.13 -12.41 -12.18
CA THR A 311 -6.87 -12.39 -12.92
C THR A 311 -5.73 -12.11 -11.94
N PRO A 312 -4.86 -13.09 -11.63
CA PRO A 312 -3.69 -12.86 -10.78
C PRO A 312 -2.65 -12.01 -11.51
N THR A 313 -1.89 -11.23 -10.76
CA THR A 313 -0.74 -10.48 -11.27
C THR A 313 0.59 -11.11 -10.85
N ALA A 314 1.70 -10.56 -11.28
CA ALA A 314 3.04 -10.95 -10.81
C ALA A 314 3.35 -10.44 -9.39
N THR A 315 2.42 -9.69 -8.76
CA THR A 315 2.48 -9.25 -7.37
C THR A 315 1.48 -10.05 -6.50
N ASP A 316 1.23 -9.59 -5.29
CA ASP A 316 0.22 -10.13 -4.37
C ASP A 316 -1.23 -9.67 -4.68
N LEU A 317 -1.41 -8.88 -5.74
CA LEU A 317 -2.72 -8.37 -6.16
C LEU A 317 -3.35 -9.24 -7.26
N CYS A 318 -4.68 -9.29 -7.23
CA CYS A 318 -5.52 -9.85 -8.30
C CYS A 318 -6.48 -8.77 -8.80
N VAL A 319 -6.87 -8.85 -10.09
CA VAL A 319 -7.97 -8.08 -10.63
C VAL A 319 -9.22 -8.96 -10.60
N LEU A 320 -10.21 -8.57 -9.80
CA LEU A 320 -11.51 -9.21 -9.72
C LEU A 320 -12.49 -8.41 -10.59
N GLU A 321 -12.97 -9.02 -11.66
CA GLU A 321 -13.91 -8.40 -12.59
C GLU A 321 -15.33 -8.82 -12.23
N ALA A 322 -16.23 -7.84 -12.06
CA ALA A 322 -17.63 -8.08 -11.79
C ALA A 322 -18.54 -7.20 -12.67
N LYS A 323 -19.73 -7.69 -12.95
CA LYS A 323 -20.77 -6.98 -13.74
C LYS A 323 -22.09 -6.96 -12.99
N PRO A 324 -22.99 -6.02 -13.32
CA PRO A 324 -24.37 -6.07 -12.86
C PRO A 324 -25.03 -7.42 -13.18
N SER A 325 -25.69 -8.02 -12.16
CA SER A 325 -26.37 -9.32 -12.24
C SER A 325 -27.76 -9.21 -12.85
#